data_f4b732644948ae156fb6701b1771ab54
#
_entry.id   f4b732644948ae156fb6701b1771ab54
#
_cell.length_a   1.000
_cell.length_b   1.000
_cell.length_c   1.000
_cell.angle_alpha   90.00
_cell.angle_beta   90.00
_cell.angle_gamma   90.00
#
_symmetry.space_group_name_H-M   'P 1'
#
loop_
_entity.id
_entity.type
_entity.pdbx_description
1 polymer ?
#
loop_
_entity_poly.entity_id
_entity_poly.type
_entity_poly.pdbx_seq_one_letter_code
_entity_poly.pdbx_strand_id
1 'polypeptide(L)'
;DKLKDNKGTEALNSDGLMQRAIKTIKTAVPDMIVMTDVALDPYSSFGHDGIVEEGKVLNDPTVAVLAEMALSHAQAGADVVAPSDMMDGRVLSIRQQLEEANYHDTLIMSYSAKYASSFYGPFRDALDSAPGFGDKKTYQMDFANRDEAIVETQRDIEEGADIVMVKP
;
A
#
# COMPACT_ATOMS: atom_id res chain seq x y z
N ASP A 1 6.21 -16.45 7.20
CA ASP A 1 7.64 -16.06 7.32
C ASP A 1 8.54 -16.63 6.25
N LYS A 2 8.29 -17.85 5.74
CA LYS A 2 9.15 -18.47 4.69
C LYS A 2 9.04 -17.78 3.32
N LEU A 3 8.00 -17.00 3.08
CA LEU A 3 7.74 -16.31 1.81
C LEU A 3 8.11 -14.82 1.87
N LYS A 4 8.49 -14.31 3.05
CA LYS A 4 8.91 -12.90 3.19
C LYS A 4 10.33 -12.73 2.65
N ASP A 5 10.52 -11.71 1.83
CA ASP A 5 11.84 -11.27 1.36
C ASP A 5 11.93 -9.74 1.36
N ASN A 6 13.09 -9.19 1.02
CA ASN A 6 13.28 -7.73 1.00
C ASN A 6 12.48 -7.02 -0.10
N LYS A 7 12.16 -7.74 -1.17
CA LYS A 7 11.44 -7.17 -2.33
C LYS A 7 9.93 -7.32 -2.24
N GLY A 8 9.44 -8.08 -1.25
CA GLY A 8 8.03 -8.39 -1.14
C GLY A 8 7.51 -9.25 -2.30
N THR A 9 8.34 -10.15 -2.82
CA THR A 9 8.04 -10.94 -4.04
C THR A 9 6.69 -11.66 -3.97
N GLU A 10 6.30 -12.17 -2.79
CA GLU A 10 5.01 -12.86 -2.61
C GLU A 10 3.80 -11.92 -2.80
N ALA A 11 3.96 -10.61 -2.66
CA ALA A 11 2.89 -9.64 -2.94
C ALA A 11 2.42 -9.66 -4.40
N LEU A 12 3.32 -10.06 -5.31
CA LEU A 12 3.08 -10.12 -6.76
C LEU A 12 2.60 -11.50 -7.24
N ASN A 13 2.51 -12.48 -6.34
CA ASN A 13 2.10 -13.82 -6.69
C ASN A 13 0.63 -13.86 -7.11
N SER A 14 0.35 -14.12 -8.39
CA SER A 14 -1.02 -14.18 -8.94
C SER A 14 -1.92 -15.25 -8.30
N ASP A 15 -1.33 -16.21 -7.59
CA ASP A 15 -1.98 -17.24 -6.79
C ASP A 15 -1.66 -17.11 -5.28
N GLY A 16 -1.20 -15.93 -4.86
CA GLY A 16 -0.94 -15.56 -3.48
C GLY A 16 -2.20 -15.54 -2.62
N LEU A 17 -2.03 -15.45 -1.31
CA LEU A 17 -3.15 -15.47 -0.37
C LEU A 17 -4.16 -14.35 -0.67
N MET A 18 -3.70 -13.12 -0.91
CA MET A 18 -4.56 -11.97 -1.16
C MET A 18 -5.34 -12.15 -2.47
N GLN A 19 -4.67 -12.52 -3.55
CA GLN A 19 -5.30 -12.72 -4.87
C GLN A 19 -6.35 -13.84 -4.83
N ARG A 20 -6.06 -14.95 -4.14
CA ARG A 20 -7.05 -16.03 -3.93
C ARG A 20 -8.23 -15.59 -3.08
N ALA A 21 -7.99 -14.81 -2.02
CA ALA A 21 -9.05 -14.28 -1.17
C ALA A 21 -10.00 -13.37 -1.97
N ILE A 22 -9.47 -12.45 -2.76
CA ILE A 22 -10.24 -11.55 -3.64
C ILE A 22 -11.12 -12.39 -4.60
N LYS A 23 -10.51 -13.32 -5.33
CA LYS A 23 -11.23 -14.21 -6.27
C LYS A 23 -12.33 -15.01 -5.58
N THR A 24 -12.06 -15.52 -4.38
CA THR A 24 -13.04 -16.30 -3.60
C THR A 24 -14.22 -15.44 -3.18
N ILE A 25 -13.98 -14.23 -2.67
CA ILE A 25 -15.04 -13.29 -2.26
C ILE A 25 -15.88 -12.89 -3.47
N LYS A 26 -15.26 -12.48 -4.56
CA LYS A 26 -15.97 -12.05 -5.80
C LYS A 26 -16.75 -13.20 -6.42
N THR A 27 -16.28 -14.44 -6.28
CA THR A 27 -17.04 -15.62 -6.74
C THR A 27 -18.25 -15.90 -5.85
N ALA A 28 -18.09 -15.81 -4.52
CA ALA A 28 -19.16 -16.12 -3.57
C ALA A 28 -20.22 -15.01 -3.47
N VAL A 29 -19.80 -13.76 -3.56
CA VAL A 29 -20.66 -12.57 -3.43
C VAL A 29 -20.23 -11.53 -4.48
N PRO A 30 -20.67 -11.68 -5.76
CA PRO A 30 -20.20 -10.86 -6.89
C PRO A 30 -20.39 -9.35 -6.70
N ASP A 31 -21.46 -8.94 -6.03
CA ASP A 31 -21.82 -7.53 -5.81
C ASP A 31 -21.09 -6.90 -4.63
N MET A 32 -20.28 -7.67 -3.89
CA MET A 32 -19.49 -7.13 -2.77
C MET A 32 -18.36 -6.26 -3.31
N ILE A 33 -18.27 -5.04 -2.82
CA ILE A 33 -17.11 -4.15 -3.06
C ILE A 33 -15.93 -4.68 -2.25
N VAL A 34 -14.86 -5.02 -2.92
CA VAL A 34 -13.62 -5.52 -2.31
C VAL A 34 -12.57 -4.42 -2.38
N MET A 35 -12.16 -3.94 -1.21
CA MET A 35 -11.07 -3.00 -1.05
C MET A 35 -9.85 -3.72 -0.46
N THR A 36 -8.68 -3.48 -1.02
CA THR A 36 -7.44 -4.13 -0.59
C THR A 36 -6.38 -3.14 -0.19
N ASP A 37 -5.70 -3.42 0.90
CA ASP A 37 -4.48 -2.70 1.29
C ASP A 37 -3.34 -2.98 0.30
N VAL A 38 -2.54 -1.96 -0.02
CA VAL A 38 -1.34 -2.06 -0.86
C VAL A 38 -0.16 -1.52 -0.07
N ALA A 39 0.64 -2.43 0.49
CA ALA A 39 1.85 -2.13 1.25
C ALA A 39 2.74 -3.37 1.35
N LEU A 40 4.05 -3.21 1.49
CA LEU A 40 4.98 -4.33 1.49
C LEU A 40 5.27 -4.91 2.88
N ASP A 41 4.90 -4.26 3.97
CA ASP A 41 5.25 -4.74 5.32
C ASP A 41 4.77 -6.18 5.65
N PRO A 42 3.61 -6.68 5.18
CA PRO A 42 3.24 -8.08 5.39
C PRO A 42 4.13 -9.07 4.66
N TYR A 43 4.81 -8.64 3.59
CA TYR A 43 5.63 -9.45 2.69
C TYR A 43 7.13 -9.22 2.87
N SER A 44 7.52 -8.13 3.57
CA SER A 44 8.90 -7.74 3.78
C SER A 44 9.55 -8.52 4.92
N SER A 45 10.78 -9.01 4.69
CA SER A 45 11.62 -9.58 5.75
C SER A 45 12.07 -8.55 6.79
N PHE A 46 11.97 -7.26 6.47
CA PHE A 46 12.33 -6.15 7.37
C PHE A 46 11.13 -5.51 8.07
N GLY A 47 9.88 -5.88 7.72
CA GLY A 47 8.67 -5.30 8.31
C GLY A 47 8.46 -3.81 7.99
N HIS A 48 9.19 -3.27 7.01
CA HIS A 48 8.97 -1.94 6.46
C HIS A 48 7.99 -1.97 5.29
N ASP A 49 7.33 -0.83 5.04
CA ASP A 49 6.36 -0.68 3.94
C ASP A 49 7.04 -0.61 2.56
N GLY A 50 8.37 -0.73 2.50
CA GLY A 50 9.14 -0.67 1.27
C GLY A 50 10.43 -1.47 1.30
N ILE A 51 11.11 -1.49 0.15
CA ILE A 51 12.38 -2.16 -0.08
C ILE A 51 13.49 -1.48 0.70
N VAL A 52 14.31 -2.25 1.40
CA VAL A 52 15.39 -1.73 2.24
C VAL A 52 16.75 -2.01 1.60
N GLU A 53 17.60 -0.99 1.52
CA GLU A 53 18.99 -1.10 1.14
C GLU A 53 19.85 -0.23 2.05
N GLU A 54 20.95 -0.77 2.55
CA GLU A 54 21.86 -0.08 3.49
C GLU A 54 21.16 0.60 4.67
N GLY A 55 20.12 -0.02 5.21
CA GLY A 55 19.34 0.51 6.34
C GLY A 55 18.40 1.67 5.98
N LYS A 56 18.11 1.90 4.70
CA LYS A 56 17.19 2.92 4.22
C LYS A 56 16.07 2.29 3.41
N VAL A 57 14.86 2.81 3.54
CA VAL A 57 13.75 2.47 2.65
C VAL A 57 13.91 3.26 1.36
N LEU A 58 13.91 2.55 0.23
CA LEU A 58 14.04 3.13 -1.11
C LEU A 58 12.67 3.46 -1.70
N ASN A 59 12.44 4.72 -2.08
CA ASN A 59 11.17 5.16 -2.64
C ASN A 59 10.87 4.51 -4.01
N ASP A 60 11.66 4.84 -5.03
CA ASP A 60 11.32 4.51 -6.42
C ASP A 60 11.22 3.00 -6.71
N PRO A 61 12.15 2.14 -6.22
CA PRO A 61 11.98 0.71 -6.37
C PRO A 61 10.73 0.16 -5.66
N THR A 62 10.35 0.76 -4.52
CA THR A 62 9.14 0.40 -3.78
C THR A 62 7.90 0.77 -4.57
N VAL A 63 7.82 2.00 -5.09
CA VAL A 63 6.69 2.50 -5.90
C VAL A 63 6.42 1.59 -7.09
N ALA A 64 7.47 1.13 -7.79
CA ALA A 64 7.32 0.20 -8.90
C ALA A 64 6.64 -1.12 -8.48
N VAL A 65 7.07 -1.72 -7.36
CA VAL A 65 6.49 -2.97 -6.84
C VAL A 65 5.06 -2.75 -6.33
N LEU A 66 4.77 -1.61 -5.70
CA LEU A 66 3.41 -1.29 -5.24
C LEU A 66 2.43 -1.14 -6.41
N ALA A 67 2.86 -0.55 -7.52
CA ALA A 67 2.03 -0.44 -8.71
C ALA A 67 1.72 -1.82 -9.34
N GLU A 68 2.71 -2.72 -9.41
CA GLU A 68 2.51 -4.11 -9.83
C GLU A 68 1.57 -4.88 -8.86
N MET A 69 1.72 -4.67 -7.54
CA MET A 69 0.86 -5.27 -6.53
C MET A 69 -0.60 -4.81 -6.69
N ALA A 70 -0.82 -3.49 -6.85
CA ALA A 70 -2.15 -2.93 -7.08
C ALA A 70 -2.81 -3.51 -8.34
N LEU A 71 -2.05 -3.61 -9.44
CA LEU A 71 -2.52 -4.25 -10.66
C LEU A 71 -2.89 -5.72 -10.44
N SER A 72 -2.08 -6.47 -9.68
CA SER A 72 -2.37 -7.89 -9.39
C SER A 72 -3.67 -8.07 -8.60
N HIS A 73 -3.98 -7.12 -7.69
CA HIS A 73 -5.23 -7.10 -6.94
C HIS A 73 -6.42 -6.77 -7.85
N ALA A 74 -6.29 -5.77 -8.73
CA ALA A 74 -7.31 -5.45 -9.73
C ALA A 74 -7.59 -6.63 -10.66
N GLN A 75 -6.55 -7.33 -11.15
CA GLN A 75 -6.65 -8.54 -11.95
C GLN A 75 -7.36 -9.68 -11.20
N ALA A 76 -7.22 -9.75 -9.90
CA ALA A 76 -7.93 -10.72 -9.06
C ALA A 76 -9.40 -10.33 -8.81
N GLY A 77 -9.82 -9.08 -9.09
CA GLY A 77 -11.18 -8.57 -8.98
C GLY A 77 -11.41 -7.55 -7.87
N ALA A 78 -10.35 -6.93 -7.32
CA ALA A 78 -10.51 -5.83 -6.37
C ALA A 78 -11.15 -4.62 -7.06
N ASP A 79 -12.10 -3.99 -6.39
CA ASP A 79 -12.80 -2.79 -6.86
C ASP A 79 -12.06 -1.51 -6.43
N VAL A 80 -11.34 -1.58 -5.31
CA VAL A 80 -10.56 -0.48 -4.75
C VAL A 80 -9.20 -0.97 -4.29
N VAL A 81 -8.14 -0.27 -4.65
CA VAL A 81 -6.80 -0.47 -4.12
C VAL A 81 -6.44 0.68 -3.19
N ALA A 82 -5.89 0.38 -2.01
CA ALA A 82 -5.70 1.37 -0.95
C ALA A 82 -4.22 1.43 -0.52
N PRO A 83 -3.35 2.19 -1.24
CA PRO A 83 -1.95 2.31 -0.89
C PRO A 83 -1.77 2.98 0.48
N SER A 84 -1.18 2.25 1.42
CA SER A 84 -0.98 2.68 2.81
C SER A 84 0.48 2.87 3.20
N ASP A 85 1.38 2.75 2.24
CA ASP A 85 2.83 2.72 2.39
C ASP A 85 3.49 4.09 2.60
N MET A 86 2.90 5.19 2.11
CA MET A 86 3.39 6.57 2.15
C MET A 86 4.61 6.87 1.27
N MET A 87 4.88 6.06 0.24
CA MET A 87 5.92 6.41 -0.73
C MET A 87 5.47 7.55 -1.65
N ASP A 88 6.38 8.44 -2.02
CA ASP A 88 6.10 9.58 -2.89
C ASP A 88 5.89 9.15 -4.35
N GLY A 89 4.85 9.66 -5.00
CA GLY A 89 4.50 9.35 -6.40
C GLY A 89 3.83 7.99 -6.62
N ARG A 90 3.47 7.24 -5.56
CA ARG A 90 2.86 5.91 -5.68
C ARG A 90 1.46 5.95 -6.28
N VAL A 91 0.68 6.99 -5.99
CA VAL A 91 -0.69 7.11 -6.52
C VAL A 91 -0.65 7.26 -8.03
N LEU A 92 0.22 8.16 -8.54
CA LEU A 92 0.43 8.34 -9.98
C LEU A 92 0.87 7.04 -10.67
N SER A 93 1.84 6.34 -10.08
CA SER A 93 2.36 5.09 -10.65
C SER A 93 1.29 4.00 -10.70
N ILE A 94 0.50 3.83 -9.62
CA ILE A 94 -0.63 2.89 -9.58
C ILE A 94 -1.68 3.28 -10.62
N ARG A 95 -2.07 4.56 -10.71
CA ARG A 95 -3.07 5.01 -11.68
C ARG A 95 -2.64 4.72 -13.11
N GLN A 96 -1.41 5.08 -13.46
CA GLN A 96 -0.86 4.83 -14.80
C GLN A 96 -0.89 3.34 -15.15
N GLN A 97 -0.44 2.49 -14.24
CA GLN A 97 -0.41 1.04 -14.49
C GLN A 97 -1.79 0.41 -14.62
N LEU A 98 -2.77 0.86 -13.82
CA LEU A 98 -4.16 0.43 -13.95
C LEU A 98 -4.77 0.86 -15.29
N GLU A 99 -4.54 2.13 -15.71
CA GLU A 99 -5.02 2.66 -17.00
C GLU A 99 -4.42 1.90 -18.19
N GLU A 100 -3.10 1.68 -18.21
CA GLU A 100 -2.40 0.94 -19.26
C GLU A 100 -2.91 -0.50 -19.40
N ALA A 101 -3.33 -1.11 -18.28
CA ALA A 101 -3.88 -2.46 -18.25
C ALA A 101 -5.41 -2.51 -18.46
N ASN A 102 -6.08 -1.38 -18.74
CA ASN A 102 -7.52 -1.22 -18.93
C ASN A 102 -8.37 -1.51 -17.67
N TYR A 103 -7.84 -1.25 -16.48
CA TYR A 103 -8.57 -1.30 -15.21
C TYR A 103 -9.06 0.10 -14.79
N HIS A 104 -9.76 0.79 -15.71
CA HIS A 104 -10.22 2.18 -15.53
C HIS A 104 -11.21 2.36 -14.37
N ASP A 105 -12.00 1.32 -14.06
CA ASP A 105 -13.01 1.35 -13.00
C ASP A 105 -12.47 0.97 -11.62
N THR A 106 -11.19 0.55 -11.52
CA THR A 106 -10.57 0.29 -10.22
C THR A 106 -10.22 1.61 -9.54
N LEU A 107 -10.84 1.86 -8.38
CA LEU A 107 -10.63 3.09 -7.61
C LEU A 107 -9.34 3.02 -6.79
N ILE A 108 -8.74 4.18 -6.53
CA ILE A 108 -7.60 4.34 -5.64
C ILE A 108 -8.03 5.11 -4.40
N MET A 109 -7.94 4.49 -3.21
CA MET A 109 -8.10 5.16 -1.92
C MET A 109 -6.73 5.38 -1.29
N SER A 110 -6.18 6.59 -1.44
CA SER A 110 -4.88 6.90 -0.86
C SER A 110 -4.94 7.18 0.65
N TYR A 111 -4.00 6.58 1.39
CA TYR A 111 -3.65 7.04 2.73
C TYR A 111 -2.81 8.31 2.60
N SER A 112 -3.46 9.43 2.32
CA SER A 112 -2.79 10.68 1.95
C SER A 112 -2.11 11.35 3.15
N ALA A 113 -2.63 11.15 4.36
CA ALA A 113 -2.03 11.66 5.59
C ALA A 113 -2.03 10.57 6.67
N LYS A 114 -0.96 9.79 6.75
CA LYS A 114 -0.76 8.73 7.74
C LYS A 114 0.35 9.15 8.70
N TYR A 115 -0.02 9.40 9.95
CA TYR A 115 0.90 9.92 10.96
C TYR A 115 1.66 8.82 11.69
N ALA A 116 2.90 9.12 12.11
CA ALA A 116 3.72 8.26 12.95
C ALA A 116 3.19 8.27 14.41
N SER A 117 2.05 7.62 14.63
CA SER A 117 1.28 7.65 15.86
C SER A 117 1.68 6.53 16.83
N SER A 118 1.58 6.80 18.13
CA SER A 118 1.74 5.79 19.18
C SER A 118 0.61 4.74 19.19
N PHE A 119 -0.53 5.01 18.55
CA PHE A 119 -1.64 4.06 18.43
C PHE A 119 -1.31 2.81 17.60
N TYR A 120 -0.23 2.81 16.84
CA TYR A 120 0.19 1.65 16.03
C TYR A 120 0.81 0.51 16.85
N GLY A 121 1.23 0.72 18.09
CA GLY A 121 1.85 -0.33 18.90
C GLY A 121 1.01 -1.61 18.95
N PRO A 122 -0.23 -1.57 19.50
CA PRO A 122 -1.10 -2.75 19.57
C PRO A 122 -1.46 -3.35 18.22
N PHE A 123 -1.56 -2.53 17.17
CA PHE A 123 -1.85 -2.99 15.82
C PHE A 123 -0.67 -3.77 15.22
N ARG A 124 0.55 -3.28 15.39
CA ARG A 124 1.77 -3.98 14.94
C ARG A 124 1.97 -5.30 15.65
N ASP A 125 1.69 -5.35 16.94
CA ASP A 125 1.75 -6.59 17.73
C ASP A 125 0.74 -7.63 17.22
N ALA A 126 -0.48 -7.20 16.89
CA ALA A 126 -1.52 -8.08 16.37
C ALA A 126 -1.21 -8.66 14.98
N LEU A 127 -0.51 -7.90 14.13
CA LEU A 127 -0.17 -8.30 12.75
C LEU A 127 1.24 -8.88 12.61
N ASP A 128 2.04 -8.93 13.68
CA ASP A 128 3.48 -9.29 13.62
C ASP A 128 4.21 -8.50 12.52
N SER A 129 3.91 -7.18 12.43
CA SER A 129 4.40 -6.26 11.41
C SER A 129 5.28 -5.14 11.98
N ALA A 130 5.89 -5.37 13.14
CA ALA A 130 6.85 -4.44 13.71
C ALA A 130 8.10 -4.35 12.79
N PRO A 131 8.63 -3.13 12.53
CA PRO A 131 9.85 -3.00 11.77
C PRO A 131 11.01 -3.72 12.46
N GLY A 132 11.80 -4.49 11.70
CA GLY A 132 12.94 -5.24 12.22
C GLY A 132 14.11 -4.36 12.67
N PHE A 133 14.10 -3.07 12.29
CA PHE A 133 15.04 -2.03 12.73
C PHE A 133 14.40 -0.65 12.64
N GLY A 134 14.90 0.32 13.42
CA GLY A 134 14.45 1.71 13.36
C GLY A 134 12.95 1.88 13.65
N ASP A 135 12.35 2.82 12.96
CA ASP A 135 10.91 3.10 13.00
C ASP A 135 10.39 3.51 11.61
N LYS A 136 9.09 3.81 11.48
CA LYS A 136 8.46 4.23 10.22
C LYS A 136 8.40 5.76 10.03
N LYS A 137 9.08 6.55 10.88
CA LYS A 137 9.01 8.04 10.83
C LYS A 137 9.69 8.66 9.61
N THR A 138 10.50 7.90 8.88
CA THR A 138 11.14 8.38 7.64
C THR A 138 10.15 8.55 6.49
N TYR A 139 8.98 7.93 6.56
CA TYR A 139 7.94 8.01 5.53
C TYR A 139 6.52 8.21 6.09
N GLN A 140 6.26 7.94 7.38
CA GLN A 140 5.03 8.37 8.03
C GLN A 140 5.17 9.81 8.54
N MET A 141 4.10 10.59 8.44
CA MET A 141 4.11 12.02 8.74
C MET A 141 4.30 12.32 10.24
N ASP A 142 4.94 13.43 10.53
CA ASP A 142 4.97 14.01 11.87
C ASP A 142 3.60 14.62 12.20
N PHE A 143 2.98 14.18 13.30
CA PHE A 143 1.69 14.69 13.75
C PHE A 143 1.71 16.18 14.14
N ALA A 144 2.88 16.77 14.35
CA ALA A 144 3.05 18.21 14.59
C ALA A 144 3.08 19.05 13.29
N ASN A 145 3.21 18.40 12.11
CA ASN A 145 3.29 19.08 10.82
C ASN A 145 1.99 18.91 10.00
N ARG A 146 1.00 19.76 10.31
CA ARG A 146 -0.28 19.77 9.60
C ARG A 146 -0.15 20.16 8.12
N ASP A 147 0.75 21.05 7.80
CA ASP A 147 0.84 21.63 6.46
C ASP A 147 1.32 20.58 5.43
N GLU A 148 2.20 19.66 5.82
CA GLU A 148 2.61 18.52 5.01
C GLU A 148 1.40 17.67 4.58
N ALA A 149 0.49 17.36 5.51
CA ALA A 149 -0.70 16.57 5.22
C ALA A 149 -1.60 17.20 4.15
N ILE A 150 -1.73 18.53 4.16
CA ILE A 150 -2.52 19.26 3.15
C ILE A 150 -1.85 19.15 1.78
N VAL A 151 -0.54 19.36 1.72
CA VAL A 151 0.24 19.30 0.47
C VAL A 151 0.19 17.90 -0.13
N GLU A 152 0.43 16.86 0.67
CA GLU A 152 0.41 15.48 0.19
C GLU A 152 -1.00 15.03 -0.23
N THR A 153 -2.04 15.41 0.50
CA THR A 153 -3.42 15.13 0.08
C THR A 153 -3.75 15.77 -1.27
N GLN A 154 -3.29 17.02 -1.50
CA GLN A 154 -3.50 17.69 -2.77
C GLN A 154 -2.73 17.00 -3.91
N ARG A 155 -1.50 16.58 -3.67
CA ARG A 155 -0.70 15.81 -4.65
C ARG A 155 -1.37 14.49 -5.01
N ASP A 156 -1.81 13.71 -4.02
CA ASP A 156 -2.50 12.46 -4.26
C ASP A 156 -3.76 12.63 -5.13
N ILE A 157 -4.52 13.73 -4.94
CA ILE A 157 -5.67 14.06 -5.78
C ILE A 157 -5.22 14.37 -7.22
N GLU A 158 -4.16 15.17 -7.39
CA GLU A 158 -3.59 15.52 -8.69
C GLU A 158 -3.01 14.30 -9.41
N GLU A 159 -2.49 13.32 -8.67
CA GLU A 159 -1.97 12.05 -9.16
C GLU A 159 -3.06 11.03 -9.53
N GLY A 160 -4.32 11.29 -9.19
CA GLY A 160 -5.46 10.46 -9.57
C GLY A 160 -6.05 9.59 -8.47
N ALA A 161 -5.91 9.95 -7.20
CA ALA A 161 -6.66 9.33 -6.12
C ALA A 161 -8.15 9.67 -6.21
N ASP A 162 -9.01 8.66 -6.15
CA ASP A 162 -10.47 8.82 -6.12
C ASP A 162 -10.99 9.12 -4.71
N ILE A 163 -10.30 8.59 -3.71
CA ILE A 163 -10.62 8.75 -2.29
C ILE A 163 -9.33 9.09 -1.54
N VAL A 164 -9.40 10.08 -0.65
CA VAL A 164 -8.27 10.46 0.22
C VAL A 164 -8.63 10.19 1.67
N MET A 165 -7.68 9.68 2.44
CA MET A 165 -7.86 9.30 3.83
C MET A 165 -6.81 9.94 4.73
N VAL A 166 -7.27 10.39 5.90
CA VAL A 166 -6.40 10.80 7.01
C VAL A 166 -6.43 9.71 8.07
N LYS A 167 -5.26 9.19 8.42
CA LYS A 167 -5.09 8.16 9.46
C LYS A 167 -4.24 8.70 10.60
N PRO A 168 -4.84 8.93 11.79
CA PRO A 168 -4.16 9.47 12.96
C PRO A 168 -3.20 8.48 13.63
#